data_7f3199011840ec7d261a3aad3d35f47a
#
_entry.id   7f3199011840ec7d261a3aad3d35f47a
#
_cell.length_a   1.000
_cell.length_b   1.000
_cell.length_c   1.000
_cell.angle_alpha   90.00
_cell.angle_beta   90.00
_cell.angle_gamma   90.00
#
_symmetry.space_group_name_H-M   'P 1'
#
loop_
_entity.id
_entity.type
_entity.pdbx_description
1 polymer ?
#
loop_
_entity_poly.entity_id
_entity_poly.type
_entity_poly.pdbx_seq_one_letter_code
_entity_poly.pdbx_strand_id
1 'polypeptide(L)'
;LPKKKNHISSNLKSYSCIHNIQAFQHPSALTSSKMTFLTSLTRYLHLSSGENIFYREAGLSTSPTILLLHGYPSSSHQYRNLIPTLSPHYHVLAPDLPGFGFTSTPPNYTHTFDALASTISTFLAELPSPPANYSIYIFDYGAPVGFRLATTHPSRVQAIISQNGNAYVEGLGAFWDPIKTLWKSNNSAPARDAIRPFLELSGTKSQYLDGTVDPGAIAPEAYSLDQYLMDQPGNKEIQLDLFYDYRTNVESYDRWQAWMRESQVPLLAVWGKNDAIFVKQGAEAFKRDLPAAEVHLLDAGHFAVESHAKEIGGLMVEFLGRKGI
;
A
#
# COMPACT_ATOMS: atom_id res chain seq x y z
N LEU A 1 -70.25 12.24 28.19
CA LEU A 1 -70.95 11.29 29.08
C LEU A 1 -71.13 9.95 28.40
N PRO A 2 -71.07 8.75 29.02
CA PRO A 2 -70.38 8.35 30.24
C PRO A 2 -69.35 7.20 30.02
N LYS A 3 -68.55 6.97 31.04
CA LYS A 3 -67.60 5.88 31.26
C LYS A 3 -68.25 4.49 31.23
N LYS A 4 -67.65 3.50 30.58
CA LYS A 4 -67.82 2.09 30.95
C LYS A 4 -66.48 1.47 31.30
N LYS A 5 -66.34 1.09 32.56
CA LYS A 5 -65.36 0.16 33.11
C LYS A 5 -65.77 -1.25 32.68
N ASN A 6 -64.85 -2.04 32.16
CA ASN A 6 -64.99 -3.50 32.12
C ASN A 6 -63.76 -4.13 32.83
N HIS A 7 -64.07 -4.76 33.95
CA HIS A 7 -63.21 -5.74 34.61
C HIS A 7 -63.13 -6.99 33.75
N ILE A 8 -61.93 -7.49 33.51
CA ILE A 8 -61.69 -8.87 33.09
C ILE A 8 -60.69 -9.47 34.06
N SER A 9 -61.14 -10.55 34.70
CA SER A 9 -60.43 -11.31 35.72
C SER A 9 -59.28 -12.12 35.18
N SER A 10 -58.24 -12.21 36.01
CA SER A 10 -57.09 -13.06 35.88
C SER A 10 -57.43 -14.55 35.90
N ASN A 11 -56.89 -15.30 34.93
CA ASN A 11 -56.69 -16.74 35.10
C ASN A 11 -55.25 -17.06 34.69
N LEU A 12 -54.39 -17.11 35.70
CA LEU A 12 -53.05 -17.68 35.60
C LEU A 12 -53.16 -19.21 35.61
N LYS A 13 -52.88 -19.84 34.51
CA LYS A 13 -52.54 -21.28 34.44
C LYS A 13 -51.01 -21.37 34.34
N SER A 14 -50.41 -21.86 35.40
CA SER A 14 -48.97 -22.26 35.45
C SER A 14 -48.76 -23.46 34.55
N TYR A 15 -47.95 -23.28 33.47
CA TYR A 15 -47.34 -24.38 32.77
C TYR A 15 -45.86 -24.46 33.18
N SER A 16 -45.54 -25.48 33.98
CA SER A 16 -44.20 -25.91 34.25
C SER A 16 -43.62 -26.61 33.03
N CYS A 17 -42.76 -25.96 32.25
CA CYS A 17 -41.99 -26.63 31.23
C CYS A 17 -40.52 -26.71 31.75
N ILE A 18 -40.17 -27.91 32.21
CA ILE A 18 -38.79 -28.29 32.48
C ILE A 18 -38.14 -28.48 31.10
N HIS A 19 -37.35 -27.52 30.67
CA HIS A 19 -36.48 -27.67 29.50
C HIS A 19 -35.08 -28.01 29.99
N ASN A 20 -34.65 -29.21 29.62
CA ASN A 20 -33.27 -29.65 29.67
C ASN A 20 -32.44 -28.65 28.85
N ILE A 21 -31.70 -27.77 29.51
CA ILE A 21 -30.64 -27.01 28.89
C ILE A 21 -29.46 -27.94 28.75
N GLN A 22 -29.32 -28.59 27.59
CA GLN A 22 -28.04 -29.12 27.18
C GLN A 22 -27.07 -27.93 27.07
N ALA A 23 -26.03 -27.96 27.91
CA ALA A 23 -24.92 -27.04 27.84
C ALA A 23 -24.27 -27.17 26.45
N PHE A 24 -24.53 -26.20 25.58
CA PHE A 24 -23.69 -26.03 24.39
C PHE A 24 -22.27 -25.73 24.92
N GLN A 25 -21.38 -26.69 24.73
CA GLN A 25 -19.95 -26.44 24.88
C GLN A 25 -19.60 -25.32 23.91
N HIS A 26 -19.25 -24.15 24.43
CA HIS A 26 -18.68 -23.08 23.66
C HIS A 26 -17.49 -23.62 22.88
N PRO A 27 -17.38 -23.35 21.57
CA PRO A 27 -16.16 -23.61 20.84
C PRO A 27 -15.04 -22.90 21.61
N SER A 28 -13.96 -23.60 21.87
CA SER A 28 -12.76 -23.13 22.55
C SER A 28 -12.46 -21.70 22.14
N ALA A 29 -12.41 -20.80 23.12
CA ALA A 29 -12.01 -19.42 22.91
C ALA A 29 -10.69 -19.42 22.15
N LEU A 30 -10.71 -18.94 20.91
CA LEU A 30 -9.51 -18.49 20.24
C LEU A 30 -8.85 -17.55 21.21
N THR A 31 -7.69 -17.92 21.74
CA THR A 31 -7.00 -17.14 22.74
C THR A 31 -6.86 -15.70 22.23
N SER A 32 -7.05 -14.73 23.08
CA SER A 32 -6.98 -13.29 22.78
C SER A 32 -5.75 -12.92 21.91
N SER A 33 -4.65 -13.67 22.04
CA SER A 33 -3.45 -13.53 21.22
C SER A 33 -3.69 -13.83 19.72
N LYS A 34 -4.47 -14.85 19.36
CA LYS A 34 -4.75 -15.17 17.95
C LYS A 34 -5.60 -14.10 17.24
N MET A 35 -6.51 -13.43 17.97
CA MET A 35 -7.30 -12.33 17.40
C MET A 35 -6.45 -11.07 17.16
N THR A 36 -5.43 -10.81 17.96
CA THR A 36 -4.56 -9.63 17.82
C THR A 36 -3.74 -9.68 16.50
N PHE A 37 -3.43 -10.86 15.97
CA PHE A 37 -2.62 -11.01 14.75
C PHE A 37 -3.35 -10.66 13.46
N LEU A 38 -4.67 -10.77 13.44
CA LEU A 38 -5.49 -10.48 12.26
C LEU A 38 -5.93 -9.02 12.17
N THR A 39 -5.76 -8.25 13.25
CA THR A 39 -6.19 -6.85 13.32
C THR A 39 -5.01 -5.95 12.98
N SER A 40 -5.16 -5.15 11.93
CA SER A 40 -4.22 -4.07 11.63
C SER A 40 -4.33 -2.98 12.69
N LEU A 41 -3.24 -2.70 13.39
CA LEU A 41 -3.13 -1.58 14.32
C LEU A 41 -2.62 -0.35 13.58
N THR A 42 -3.16 0.81 13.90
CA THR A 42 -2.64 2.11 13.44
C THR A 42 -1.75 2.69 14.54
N ARG A 43 -0.59 3.21 14.14
CA ARG A 43 0.41 3.75 15.04
C ARG A 43 1.05 5.01 14.48
N TYR A 44 1.71 5.74 15.35
CA TYR A 44 2.62 6.81 15.00
C TYR A 44 4.00 6.51 15.59
N LEU A 45 5.04 6.80 14.81
CA LEU A 45 6.43 6.81 15.28
C LEU A 45 7.02 8.19 15.02
N HIS A 46 7.40 8.86 16.09
CA HIS A 46 8.08 10.13 16.02
C HIS A 46 9.57 9.89 15.86
N LEU A 47 10.12 10.26 14.71
CA LEU A 47 11.52 10.04 14.38
C LEU A 47 12.42 11.10 15.02
N SER A 48 13.66 10.72 15.32
CA SER A 48 14.68 11.64 15.83
C SER A 48 14.97 12.80 14.87
N SER A 49 14.71 12.64 13.58
CA SER A 49 14.81 13.65 12.52
C SER A 49 13.63 14.62 12.46
N GLY A 50 12.54 14.35 13.22
CA GLY A 50 11.41 15.26 13.41
C GLY A 50 10.13 14.88 12.65
N GLU A 51 10.15 13.89 11.77
CA GLU A 51 8.95 13.37 11.12
C GLU A 51 8.12 12.55 12.11
N ASN A 52 6.80 12.59 11.95
CA ASN A 52 5.88 11.74 12.70
C ASN A 52 5.19 10.79 11.73
N ILE A 53 5.72 9.57 11.63
CA ILE A 53 5.29 8.57 10.65
C ILE A 53 4.06 7.85 11.14
N PHE A 54 2.96 7.98 10.41
CA PHE A 54 1.81 7.10 10.56
C PHE A 54 2.11 5.77 9.87
N TYR A 55 1.75 4.66 10.49
CA TYR A 55 1.88 3.34 9.86
C TYR A 55 0.83 2.36 10.36
N ARG A 56 0.57 1.35 9.55
CA ARG A 56 -0.21 0.17 9.94
C ARG A 56 0.73 -0.96 10.25
N GLU A 57 0.43 -1.68 11.32
CA GLU A 57 1.20 -2.83 11.78
C GLU A 57 0.28 -4.01 12.03
N ALA A 58 0.66 -5.20 11.58
CA ALA A 58 -0.07 -6.44 11.82
C ALA A 58 0.86 -7.65 11.85
N GLY A 59 0.42 -8.74 12.43
CA GLY A 59 1.21 -9.96 12.57
C GLY A 59 2.16 -9.92 13.77
N LEU A 60 2.94 -11.00 13.93
CA LEU A 60 3.92 -11.13 15.01
C LEU A 60 5.23 -10.42 14.63
N SER A 61 5.78 -9.58 15.51
CA SER A 61 7.08 -8.94 15.29
C SER A 61 8.26 -9.93 15.18
N THR A 62 8.04 -11.19 15.54
CA THR A 62 9.01 -12.29 15.40
C THR A 62 8.91 -13.03 14.08
N SER A 63 7.85 -12.79 13.29
CA SER A 63 7.69 -13.36 11.94
C SER A 63 8.56 -12.60 10.93
N PRO A 64 8.86 -13.19 9.75
CA PRO A 64 9.51 -12.46 8.67
C PRO A 64 8.77 -11.18 8.33
N THR A 65 9.49 -10.09 8.12
CA THR A 65 8.88 -8.77 7.91
C THR A 65 8.61 -8.50 6.44
N ILE A 66 7.42 -7.94 6.14
CA ILE A 66 7.09 -7.35 4.85
C ILE A 66 6.82 -5.85 5.05
N LEU A 67 7.57 -5.03 4.32
CA LEU A 67 7.36 -3.59 4.22
C LEU A 67 6.48 -3.30 2.99
N LEU A 68 5.32 -2.68 3.19
CA LEU A 68 4.39 -2.30 2.13
C LEU A 68 4.55 -0.80 1.83
N LEU A 69 5.10 -0.47 0.67
CA LEU A 69 5.34 0.91 0.23
C LEU A 69 4.32 1.31 -0.83
N HIS A 70 3.41 2.21 -0.43
CA HIS A 70 2.39 2.78 -1.30
C HIS A 70 2.96 3.84 -2.26
N GLY A 71 2.11 4.36 -3.13
CA GLY A 71 2.46 5.43 -4.04
C GLY A 71 1.40 6.53 -4.12
N TYR A 72 1.49 7.31 -5.19
CA TYR A 72 0.58 8.40 -5.48
C TYR A 72 -0.77 7.87 -6.01
N PRO A 73 -1.91 8.44 -5.63
CA PRO A 73 -2.09 9.48 -4.62
C PRO A 73 -2.41 8.94 -3.23
N SER A 74 -2.15 7.65 -2.95
CA SER A 74 -2.68 6.88 -1.85
C SER A 74 -1.83 6.97 -0.55
N SER A 75 -2.10 6.04 0.34
CA SER A 75 -1.46 5.86 1.63
C SER A 75 -1.48 4.37 2.02
N SER A 76 -1.04 4.02 3.21
CA SER A 76 -1.18 2.66 3.74
C SER A 76 -2.62 2.14 3.76
N HIS A 77 -3.62 3.03 3.59
CA HIS A 77 -5.03 2.65 3.50
C HIS A 77 -5.32 1.68 2.35
N GLN A 78 -4.60 1.78 1.23
CA GLN A 78 -4.76 0.86 0.09
C GLN A 78 -4.52 -0.61 0.47
N TYR A 79 -3.74 -0.87 1.53
CA TYR A 79 -3.40 -2.23 1.98
C TYR A 79 -4.38 -2.84 2.99
N ARG A 80 -5.48 -2.14 3.34
CA ARG A 80 -6.47 -2.61 4.34
C ARG A 80 -7.03 -3.99 4.04
N ASN A 81 -7.21 -4.33 2.75
CA ASN A 81 -7.72 -5.62 2.30
C ASN A 81 -6.60 -6.67 2.07
N LEU A 82 -5.35 -6.25 1.90
CA LEU A 82 -4.20 -7.13 1.70
C LEU A 82 -3.61 -7.62 3.04
N ILE A 83 -3.50 -6.74 4.02
CA ILE A 83 -2.91 -7.00 5.34
C ILE A 83 -3.52 -8.25 6.02
N PRO A 84 -4.85 -8.48 6.01
CA PRO A 84 -5.44 -9.67 6.64
C PRO A 84 -4.96 -11.00 6.05
N THR A 85 -4.60 -11.03 4.77
CA THR A 85 -4.05 -12.23 4.12
C THR A 85 -2.58 -12.47 4.51
N LEU A 86 -1.81 -11.40 4.73
CA LEU A 86 -0.38 -11.48 5.03
C LEU A 86 -0.09 -11.69 6.52
N SER A 87 -0.85 -11.04 7.40
CA SER A 87 -0.56 -10.98 8.84
C SER A 87 -0.56 -12.33 9.59
N PRO A 88 -1.23 -13.41 9.12
CA PRO A 88 -1.07 -14.74 9.71
C PRO A 88 0.33 -15.34 9.54
N HIS A 89 1.08 -14.88 8.55
CA HIS A 89 2.37 -15.44 8.14
C HIS A 89 3.54 -14.48 8.40
N TYR A 90 3.30 -13.17 8.31
CA TYR A 90 4.32 -12.14 8.28
C TYR A 90 4.06 -11.02 9.30
N HIS A 91 5.13 -10.39 9.77
CA HIS A 91 5.07 -9.08 10.38
C HIS A 91 4.94 -8.03 9.28
N VAL A 92 3.80 -7.37 9.21
CA VAL A 92 3.46 -6.42 8.15
C VAL A 92 3.62 -5.00 8.66
N LEU A 93 4.41 -4.20 7.96
CA LEU A 93 4.62 -2.78 8.21
C LEU A 93 4.22 -2.00 6.96
N ALA A 94 3.30 -1.08 7.10
CA ALA A 94 2.81 -0.22 6.01
C ALA A 94 2.83 1.25 6.45
N PRO A 95 3.97 1.96 6.30
CA PRO A 95 4.05 3.38 6.61
C PRO A 95 3.37 4.22 5.52
N ASP A 96 2.82 5.39 5.93
CA ASP A 96 2.49 6.46 5.02
C ASP A 96 3.78 7.24 4.70
N LEU A 97 4.08 7.41 3.42
CA LEU A 97 5.26 8.14 2.97
C LEU A 97 5.14 9.64 3.33
N PRO A 98 6.25 10.37 3.56
CA PRO A 98 6.23 11.82 3.73
C PRO A 98 5.50 12.54 2.58
N GLY A 99 4.55 13.42 2.93
CA GLY A 99 3.70 14.11 1.96
C GLY A 99 2.43 13.35 1.58
N PHE A 100 2.14 12.22 2.26
CA PHE A 100 0.98 11.38 2.04
C PHE A 100 0.31 10.97 3.35
N GLY A 101 -0.94 10.56 3.22
CA GLY A 101 -1.67 9.94 4.32
C GLY A 101 -1.74 10.83 5.57
N PHE A 102 -1.44 10.23 6.70
CA PHE A 102 -1.44 10.86 8.03
C PHE A 102 -0.02 11.13 8.57
N THR A 103 1.01 10.89 7.77
CA THR A 103 2.39 11.25 8.12
C THR A 103 2.58 12.76 8.05
N SER A 104 3.24 13.33 9.05
CA SER A 104 3.61 14.74 9.07
C SER A 104 5.13 14.92 9.09
N THR A 105 5.59 15.99 8.47
CA THR A 105 7.01 16.36 8.35
C THR A 105 7.28 17.72 8.95
N PRO A 106 8.52 17.99 9.40
CA PRO A 106 8.89 19.33 9.84
C PRO A 106 8.81 20.35 8.68
N PRO A 107 8.61 21.66 8.97
CA PRO A 107 8.39 22.68 7.93
C PRO A 107 9.54 22.82 6.91
N ASN A 108 10.74 22.42 7.27
CA ASN A 108 11.94 22.47 6.41
C ASN A 108 12.21 21.15 5.65
N TYR A 109 11.29 20.22 5.69
CA TYR A 109 11.42 18.96 4.97
C TYR A 109 11.32 19.18 3.46
N THR A 110 12.28 18.66 2.71
CA THR A 110 12.26 18.73 1.25
C THR A 110 11.76 17.40 0.67
N HIS A 111 10.62 17.43 0.00
CA HIS A 111 10.00 16.23 -0.57
C HIS A 111 10.70 15.82 -1.86
N THR A 112 11.66 14.89 -1.75
CA THR A 112 12.34 14.21 -2.85
C THR A 112 12.34 12.71 -2.61
N PHE A 113 12.49 11.89 -3.64
CA PHE A 113 12.54 10.43 -3.46
C PHE A 113 13.73 9.98 -2.61
N ASP A 114 14.83 10.71 -2.63
CA ASP A 114 15.97 10.44 -1.74
C ASP A 114 15.60 10.71 -0.28
N ALA A 115 14.91 11.83 0.01
CA ALA A 115 14.44 12.16 1.35
C ALA A 115 13.39 11.15 1.83
N LEU A 116 12.41 10.79 0.99
CA LEU A 116 11.42 9.78 1.31
C LEU A 116 12.09 8.45 1.71
N ALA A 117 13.05 7.98 0.90
CA ALA A 117 13.78 6.74 1.17
C ALA A 117 14.61 6.82 2.46
N SER A 118 15.27 7.96 2.71
CA SER A 118 16.02 8.20 3.96
C SER A 118 15.09 8.16 5.18
N THR A 119 13.94 8.80 5.11
CA THR A 119 12.93 8.78 6.19
C THR A 119 12.43 7.37 6.47
N ILE A 120 12.13 6.57 5.43
CA ILE A 120 11.70 5.17 5.63
C ILE A 120 12.86 4.31 6.18
N SER A 121 14.11 4.56 5.80
CA SER A 121 15.26 3.89 6.40
C SER A 121 15.39 4.20 7.90
N THR A 122 15.21 5.46 8.29
CA THR A 122 15.18 5.91 9.69
C THR A 122 14.00 5.29 10.45
N PHE A 123 12.81 5.30 9.84
CA PHE A 123 11.63 4.64 10.41
C PHE A 123 11.91 3.18 10.76
N LEU A 124 12.48 2.41 9.83
CA LEU A 124 12.81 1.00 10.06
C LEU A 124 13.87 0.80 11.16
N ALA A 125 14.79 1.75 11.31
CA ALA A 125 15.85 1.68 12.33
C ALA A 125 15.35 2.06 13.73
N GLU A 126 14.37 2.96 13.82
CA GLU A 126 13.84 3.49 15.09
C GLU A 126 12.57 2.78 15.58
N LEU A 127 12.08 1.76 14.85
CA LEU A 127 10.99 0.92 15.35
C LEU A 127 11.35 0.29 16.71
N PRO A 128 10.38 0.05 17.60
CA PRO A 128 10.62 -0.66 18.87
C PRO A 128 11.28 -2.04 18.71
N SER A 129 11.05 -2.69 17.55
CA SER A 129 11.67 -3.95 17.16
C SER A 129 12.12 -3.83 15.68
N PRO A 130 13.30 -3.23 15.43
CA PRO A 130 13.78 -3.05 14.08
C PRO A 130 14.00 -4.39 13.37
N PRO A 131 13.42 -4.62 12.18
CA PRO A 131 13.65 -5.86 11.45
C PRO A 131 15.10 -5.91 10.94
N ALA A 132 15.79 -7.02 11.16
CA ALA A 132 17.12 -7.22 10.60
C ALA A 132 17.08 -7.30 9.07
N ASN A 133 16.10 -8.06 8.56
CA ASN A 133 15.85 -8.26 7.14
C ASN A 133 14.35 -8.09 6.86
N TYR A 134 14.01 -7.78 5.62
CA TYR A 134 12.60 -7.59 5.20
C TYR A 134 12.43 -7.85 3.71
N SER A 135 11.24 -8.27 3.31
CA SER A 135 10.79 -8.22 1.92
C SER A 135 10.07 -6.90 1.68
N ILE A 136 10.11 -6.38 0.46
CA ILE A 136 9.50 -5.09 0.12
C ILE A 136 8.41 -5.32 -0.91
N TYR A 137 7.18 -4.87 -0.60
CA TYR A 137 6.15 -4.66 -1.59
C TYR A 137 6.25 -3.21 -2.07
N ILE A 138 6.37 -3.03 -3.38
CA ILE A 138 6.52 -1.74 -4.03
C ILE A 138 5.34 -1.48 -4.96
N PHE A 139 4.71 -0.32 -4.80
CA PHE A 139 3.65 0.18 -5.66
C PHE A 139 3.95 1.62 -6.07
N ASP A 140 3.86 1.95 -7.36
CA ASP A 140 4.00 3.33 -7.87
C ASP A 140 5.22 4.07 -7.27
N TYR A 141 5.06 5.16 -6.50
CA TYR A 141 6.15 5.88 -5.81
C TYR A 141 6.86 5.03 -4.74
N GLY A 142 6.20 3.98 -4.25
CA GLY A 142 6.86 3.00 -3.38
C GLY A 142 8.00 2.26 -4.09
N ALA A 143 7.99 2.15 -5.43
CA ALA A 143 9.07 1.51 -6.17
C ALA A 143 10.38 2.30 -6.09
N PRO A 144 10.46 3.59 -6.43
CA PRO A 144 11.68 4.37 -6.27
C PRO A 144 12.17 4.44 -4.81
N VAL A 145 11.28 4.44 -3.82
CA VAL A 145 11.65 4.37 -2.40
C VAL A 145 12.25 2.99 -2.09
N GLY A 146 11.58 1.92 -2.49
CA GLY A 146 12.02 0.54 -2.26
C GLY A 146 13.35 0.21 -2.93
N PHE A 147 13.57 0.64 -4.18
CA PHE A 147 14.84 0.42 -4.86
C PHE A 147 16.00 1.23 -4.25
N ARG A 148 15.73 2.43 -3.72
CA ARG A 148 16.74 3.18 -2.95
C ARG A 148 17.12 2.44 -1.66
N LEU A 149 16.15 1.92 -0.91
CA LEU A 149 16.43 1.10 0.27
C LEU A 149 17.25 -0.15 -0.10
N ALA A 150 16.85 -0.82 -1.19
CA ALA A 150 17.51 -2.04 -1.65
C ALA A 150 18.96 -1.80 -2.09
N THR A 151 19.24 -0.71 -2.80
CA THR A 151 20.59 -0.37 -3.23
C THR A 151 21.46 0.23 -2.12
N THR A 152 20.86 0.81 -1.08
CA THR A 152 21.59 1.36 0.08
C THR A 152 21.87 0.27 1.13
N HIS A 153 20.94 -0.67 1.30
CA HIS A 153 21.04 -1.75 2.29
C HIS A 153 20.81 -3.14 1.64
N PRO A 154 21.64 -3.54 0.66
CA PRO A 154 21.37 -4.70 -0.19
C PRO A 154 21.26 -6.02 0.59
N SER A 155 22.00 -6.17 1.70
CA SER A 155 21.95 -7.38 2.52
C SER A 155 20.66 -7.53 3.36
N ARG A 156 19.85 -6.48 3.48
CA ARG A 156 18.62 -6.49 4.28
C ARG A 156 17.40 -6.89 3.48
N VAL A 157 17.44 -6.81 2.15
CA VAL A 157 16.28 -7.06 1.28
C VAL A 157 16.28 -8.53 0.84
N GLN A 158 15.27 -9.27 1.27
CA GLN A 158 15.13 -10.71 1.00
C GLN A 158 14.39 -11.03 -0.29
N ALA A 159 13.38 -10.21 -0.62
CA ALA A 159 12.58 -10.33 -1.85
C ALA A 159 11.93 -8.99 -2.20
N ILE A 160 11.55 -8.84 -3.48
CA ILE A 160 10.74 -7.73 -3.96
C ILE A 160 9.44 -8.27 -4.52
N ILE A 161 8.33 -7.66 -4.11
CA ILE A 161 7.01 -7.83 -4.72
C ILE A 161 6.64 -6.51 -5.39
N SER A 162 6.56 -6.49 -6.72
CA SER A 162 6.21 -5.30 -7.48
C SER A 162 4.78 -5.37 -7.99
N GLN A 163 3.92 -4.50 -7.48
CA GLN A 163 2.58 -4.29 -8.01
C GLN A 163 2.56 -2.92 -8.70
N ASN A 164 2.63 -2.93 -10.03
CA ASN A 164 2.71 -1.72 -10.86
C ASN A 164 3.81 -0.73 -10.38
N GLY A 165 4.88 -1.27 -9.83
CA GLY A 165 6.06 -0.55 -9.36
C GLY A 165 7.20 -0.70 -10.36
N ASN A 166 7.59 0.40 -11.02
CA ASN A 166 8.42 0.40 -12.21
C ASN A 166 9.90 0.70 -11.93
N ALA A 167 10.78 0.08 -12.73
CA ALA A 167 12.25 0.31 -12.72
C ALA A 167 12.84 0.34 -14.14
N TYR A 168 11.99 0.56 -15.16
CA TYR A 168 12.38 0.49 -16.59
C TYR A 168 11.69 1.58 -17.40
N VAL A 169 12.40 2.13 -18.38
CA VAL A 169 11.83 3.15 -19.27
C VAL A 169 10.67 2.61 -20.10
N GLU A 170 10.66 1.33 -20.40
CA GLU A 170 9.61 0.62 -21.14
C GLU A 170 8.26 0.60 -20.37
N GLY A 171 8.30 0.76 -19.06
CA GLY A 171 7.10 0.84 -18.22
C GLY A 171 6.45 2.22 -18.16
N LEU A 172 7.10 3.26 -18.71
CA LEU A 172 6.56 4.62 -18.71
C LEU A 172 5.63 4.83 -19.90
N GLY A 173 4.32 4.68 -19.70
CA GLY A 173 3.29 4.89 -20.73
C GLY A 173 3.12 6.35 -21.17
N ALA A 174 2.14 6.60 -22.03
CA ALA A 174 1.82 7.94 -22.53
C ALA A 174 1.35 8.92 -21.44
N PHE A 175 0.84 8.41 -20.33
CA PHE A 175 0.53 9.20 -19.13
C PHE A 175 1.70 10.11 -18.71
N TRP A 176 2.94 9.68 -18.92
CA TRP A 176 4.14 10.41 -18.51
C TRP A 176 4.55 11.55 -19.45
N ASP A 177 3.91 11.73 -20.62
CA ASP A 177 4.34 12.74 -21.60
C ASP A 177 4.22 14.18 -21.07
N PRO A 178 3.14 14.62 -20.40
CA PRO A 178 3.09 15.95 -19.78
C PRO A 178 4.10 16.07 -18.62
N ILE A 179 4.37 14.99 -17.87
CA ILE A 179 5.36 14.98 -16.79
C ILE A 179 6.78 15.07 -17.35
N LYS A 180 7.09 14.37 -18.45
CA LYS A 180 8.36 14.55 -19.18
C LYS A 180 8.54 15.97 -19.72
N THR A 181 7.43 16.65 -20.07
CA THR A 181 7.46 18.08 -20.43
C THR A 181 7.81 18.96 -19.24
N LEU A 182 7.27 18.66 -18.05
CA LEU A 182 7.66 19.32 -16.80
C LEU A 182 9.16 19.17 -16.52
N TRP A 183 9.73 17.98 -16.71
CA TRP A 183 11.17 17.73 -16.54
C TRP A 183 12.00 18.57 -17.51
N LYS A 184 11.67 18.53 -18.81
CA LYS A 184 12.38 19.27 -19.86
C LYS A 184 12.31 20.80 -19.70
N SER A 185 11.22 21.28 -19.13
CA SER A 185 11.01 22.73 -18.90
C SER A 185 11.65 23.23 -17.60
N ASN A 186 12.38 22.39 -16.89
CA ASN A 186 12.97 22.68 -15.60
C ASN A 186 11.93 23.21 -14.58
N ASN A 187 10.83 22.47 -14.42
CA ASN A 187 9.75 22.76 -13.45
C ASN A 187 9.06 24.12 -13.70
N SER A 188 8.89 24.52 -14.96
CA SER A 188 8.26 25.81 -15.27
C SER A 188 6.81 25.87 -14.81
N ALA A 189 6.34 27.05 -14.44
CA ALA A 189 4.96 27.26 -13.98
C ALA A 189 3.90 26.80 -14.98
N PRO A 190 4.00 27.08 -16.31
CA PRO A 190 3.02 26.54 -17.27
C PRO A 190 2.98 25.02 -17.33
N ALA A 191 4.13 24.34 -17.17
CA ALA A 191 4.17 22.88 -17.18
C ALA A 191 3.61 22.29 -15.87
N ARG A 192 3.85 22.92 -14.71
CA ARG A 192 3.19 22.57 -13.44
C ARG A 192 1.67 22.71 -13.56
N ASP A 193 1.19 23.81 -14.12
CA ASP A 193 -0.26 24.05 -14.28
C ASP A 193 -0.91 23.00 -15.22
N ALA A 194 -0.19 22.53 -16.23
CA ALA A 194 -0.68 21.53 -17.15
C ALA A 194 -0.94 20.17 -16.49
N ILE A 195 -0.24 19.84 -15.39
CA ILE A 195 -0.42 18.57 -14.67
C ILE A 195 -1.32 18.69 -13.43
N ARG A 196 -1.72 19.91 -13.00
CA ARG A 196 -2.65 20.10 -11.86
C ARG A 196 -3.95 19.30 -11.96
N PRO A 197 -4.55 19.08 -13.15
CA PRO A 197 -5.73 18.23 -13.25
C PRO A 197 -5.54 16.79 -12.73
N PHE A 198 -4.32 16.26 -12.70
CA PHE A 198 -4.03 14.94 -12.10
C PHE A 198 -4.23 14.92 -10.58
N LEU A 199 -4.17 16.09 -9.93
CA LEU A 199 -4.32 16.27 -8.49
C LEU A 199 -5.77 16.51 -8.04
N GLU A 200 -6.71 16.52 -8.98
CA GLU A 200 -8.13 16.71 -8.71
C GLU A 200 -8.84 15.36 -8.58
N LEU A 201 -10.01 15.35 -7.95
CA LEU A 201 -10.79 14.13 -7.72
C LEU A 201 -10.98 13.27 -8.98
N SER A 202 -11.15 13.89 -10.14
CA SER A 202 -11.26 13.16 -11.41
C SER A 202 -9.98 12.38 -11.73
N GLY A 203 -8.80 13.00 -11.51
CA GLY A 203 -7.50 12.38 -11.71
C GLY A 203 -7.26 11.25 -10.70
N THR A 204 -7.53 11.50 -9.41
CA THR A 204 -7.47 10.47 -8.37
C THR A 204 -8.38 9.29 -8.69
N LYS A 205 -9.64 9.57 -9.04
CA LYS A 205 -10.64 8.55 -9.32
C LYS A 205 -10.29 7.73 -10.56
N SER A 206 -9.75 8.34 -11.63
CA SER A 206 -9.36 7.62 -12.84
C SER A 206 -8.28 6.58 -12.57
N GLN A 207 -7.31 6.86 -11.70
CA GLN A 207 -6.27 5.89 -11.32
C GLN A 207 -6.82 4.62 -10.67
N TYR A 208 -7.94 4.73 -9.92
CA TYR A 208 -8.61 3.61 -9.28
C TYR A 208 -9.50 2.82 -10.24
N LEU A 209 -10.17 3.51 -11.17
CA LEU A 209 -11.25 2.92 -11.97
C LEU A 209 -10.81 2.52 -13.38
N ASP A 210 -9.90 3.29 -14.01
CA ASP A 210 -9.50 3.03 -15.38
C ASP A 210 -8.72 1.70 -15.48
N GLY A 211 -9.10 0.88 -16.46
CA GLY A 211 -8.53 -0.45 -16.63
C GLY A 211 -9.04 -1.52 -15.66
N THR A 212 -9.88 -1.15 -14.68
CA THR A 212 -10.53 -2.11 -13.78
C THR A 212 -11.72 -2.76 -14.47
N VAL A 213 -11.83 -4.10 -14.39
CA VAL A 213 -12.92 -4.86 -15.05
C VAL A 213 -14.30 -4.51 -14.47
N ASP A 214 -14.37 -4.40 -13.14
CA ASP A 214 -15.58 -4.01 -12.44
C ASP A 214 -15.30 -2.77 -11.57
N PRO A 215 -15.53 -1.56 -12.10
CA PRO A 215 -15.40 -0.34 -11.33
C PRO A 215 -16.31 -0.27 -10.10
N GLY A 216 -17.43 -1.02 -10.09
CA GLY A 216 -18.33 -1.11 -8.95
C GLY A 216 -17.76 -1.89 -7.76
N ALA A 217 -16.71 -2.70 -7.98
CA ALA A 217 -16.00 -3.40 -6.92
C ALA A 217 -15.01 -2.49 -6.15
N ILE A 218 -14.71 -1.29 -6.67
CA ILE A 218 -13.81 -0.34 -6.01
C ILE A 218 -14.58 0.50 -5.01
N ALA A 219 -14.20 0.37 -3.74
CA ALA A 219 -14.82 1.12 -2.66
C ALA A 219 -14.58 2.64 -2.82
N PRO A 220 -15.65 3.47 -2.90
CA PRO A 220 -15.50 4.91 -3.14
C PRO A 220 -14.76 5.64 -2.02
N GLU A 221 -14.79 5.12 -0.81
CA GLU A 221 -14.03 5.66 0.31
C GLU A 221 -12.51 5.61 0.09
N ALA A 222 -11.99 4.71 -0.75
CA ALA A 222 -10.57 4.62 -1.07
C ALA A 222 -10.09 5.93 -1.75
N TYR A 223 -10.60 6.23 -2.94
CA TYR A 223 -10.21 7.44 -3.66
C TYR A 223 -10.74 8.73 -3.04
N SER A 224 -11.83 8.66 -2.24
CA SER A 224 -12.35 9.84 -1.55
C SER A 224 -11.47 10.24 -0.36
N LEU A 225 -10.93 9.26 0.38
CA LEU A 225 -9.97 9.53 1.46
C LEU A 225 -8.67 10.11 0.89
N ASP A 226 -8.16 9.53 -0.19
CA ASP A 226 -6.93 10.00 -0.82
C ASP A 226 -7.09 11.44 -1.33
N GLN A 227 -8.22 11.76 -1.96
CA GLN A 227 -8.48 13.12 -2.39
C GLN A 227 -8.64 14.10 -1.23
N TYR A 228 -9.33 13.68 -0.15
CA TYR A 228 -9.44 14.51 1.06
C TYR A 228 -8.07 14.85 1.63
N LEU A 229 -7.14 13.91 1.65
CA LEU A 229 -5.77 14.11 2.13
C LEU A 229 -4.95 14.94 1.14
N MET A 230 -5.16 14.75 -0.16
CA MET A 230 -4.55 15.56 -1.22
C MET A 230 -4.96 17.03 -1.15
N ASP A 231 -6.21 17.31 -0.79
CA ASP A 231 -6.78 18.66 -0.70
C ASP A 231 -6.34 19.42 0.57
N GLN A 232 -5.58 18.78 1.49
CA GLN A 232 -5.05 19.48 2.64
C GLN A 232 -4.03 20.56 2.18
N PRO A 233 -3.94 21.68 2.92
CA PRO A 233 -3.08 22.81 2.53
C PRO A 233 -1.62 22.37 2.28
N GLY A 234 -1.11 22.69 1.09
CA GLY A 234 0.27 22.41 0.68
C GLY A 234 0.48 21.06 0.00
N ASN A 235 -0.40 20.07 0.20
CA ASN A 235 -0.17 18.71 -0.30
C ASN A 235 -0.12 18.62 -1.84
N LYS A 236 -0.95 19.38 -2.55
CA LYS A 236 -0.89 19.42 -4.03
C LYS A 236 0.45 19.95 -4.55
N GLU A 237 1.04 20.96 -3.87
CA GLU A 237 2.36 21.46 -4.27
C GLU A 237 3.46 20.44 -4.01
N ILE A 238 3.39 19.70 -2.89
CA ILE A 238 4.30 18.57 -2.61
C ILE A 238 4.23 17.54 -3.74
N GLN A 239 3.03 17.21 -4.23
CA GLN A 239 2.89 16.24 -5.33
C GLN A 239 3.47 16.77 -6.64
N LEU A 240 3.31 18.05 -6.95
CA LEU A 240 3.95 18.65 -8.12
C LEU A 240 5.48 18.60 -8.02
N ASP A 241 6.05 18.81 -6.84
CA ASP A 241 7.48 18.70 -6.60
C ASP A 241 7.96 17.24 -6.77
N LEU A 242 7.21 16.26 -6.29
CA LEU A 242 7.50 14.84 -6.48
C LEU A 242 7.36 14.41 -7.95
N PHE A 243 6.37 14.91 -8.70
CA PHE A 243 6.29 14.69 -10.16
C PHE A 243 7.54 15.23 -10.88
N TYR A 244 8.03 16.39 -10.46
CA TYR A 244 9.27 16.92 -11.01
C TYR A 244 10.48 16.11 -10.58
N ASP A 245 10.57 15.72 -9.32
CA ASP A 245 11.69 14.93 -8.80
C ASP A 245 11.73 13.50 -9.36
N TYR A 246 10.61 12.99 -9.89
CA TYR A 246 10.56 11.64 -10.46
C TYR A 246 11.60 11.40 -11.59
N ARG A 247 12.09 12.45 -12.26
CA ARG A 247 13.19 12.34 -13.23
C ARG A 247 14.43 11.67 -12.64
N THR A 248 14.72 11.90 -11.34
CA THR A 248 15.87 11.31 -10.64
C THR A 248 15.72 9.79 -10.50
N ASN A 249 14.47 9.28 -10.52
CA ASN A 249 14.21 7.85 -10.52
C ASN A 249 14.59 7.23 -11.86
N VAL A 250 14.22 7.87 -12.97
CA VAL A 250 14.58 7.42 -14.32
C VAL A 250 16.10 7.42 -14.49
N GLU A 251 16.80 8.45 -13.99
CA GLU A 251 18.26 8.53 -13.96
C GLU A 251 18.90 7.41 -13.09
N SER A 252 18.15 6.87 -12.14
CA SER A 252 18.61 5.81 -11.24
C SER A 252 18.32 4.39 -11.74
N TYR A 253 17.56 4.21 -12.83
CA TYR A 253 17.17 2.89 -13.32
C TYR A 253 18.36 1.98 -13.62
N ASP A 254 19.39 2.48 -14.27
CA ASP A 254 20.60 1.69 -14.58
C ASP A 254 21.27 1.14 -13.31
N ARG A 255 21.31 1.94 -12.24
CA ARG A 255 21.86 1.53 -10.93
C ARG A 255 21.00 0.44 -10.27
N TRP A 256 19.65 0.58 -10.33
CA TRP A 256 18.76 -0.42 -9.76
C TRP A 256 18.81 -1.73 -10.54
N GLN A 257 18.87 -1.64 -11.88
CA GLN A 257 19.01 -2.80 -12.77
C GLN A 257 20.36 -3.51 -12.54
N ALA A 258 21.47 -2.76 -12.38
CA ALA A 258 22.75 -3.34 -12.01
C ALA A 258 22.69 -4.09 -10.68
N TRP A 259 22.09 -3.48 -9.65
CA TRP A 259 21.88 -4.15 -8.38
C TRP A 259 21.04 -5.43 -8.51
N MET A 260 19.98 -5.41 -9.30
CA MET A 260 19.17 -6.62 -9.55
C MET A 260 19.98 -7.72 -10.22
N ARG A 261 20.80 -7.40 -11.22
CA ARG A 261 21.71 -8.38 -11.86
C ARG A 261 22.73 -8.98 -10.90
N GLU A 262 23.28 -8.17 -10.02
CA GLU A 262 24.31 -8.60 -9.04
C GLU A 262 23.70 -9.43 -7.91
N SER A 263 22.59 -8.97 -7.35
CA SER A 263 21.95 -9.61 -6.18
C SER A 263 21.16 -10.84 -6.52
N GLN A 264 20.58 -10.92 -7.75
CA GLN A 264 19.59 -11.92 -8.15
C GLN A 264 18.46 -12.06 -7.13
N VAL A 265 18.06 -10.93 -6.53
CA VAL A 265 16.99 -10.87 -5.54
C VAL A 265 15.72 -11.55 -6.07
N PRO A 266 15.08 -12.43 -5.29
CA PRO A 266 13.78 -12.99 -5.67
C PRO A 266 12.77 -11.86 -5.94
N LEU A 267 12.10 -11.90 -7.12
CA LEU A 267 11.13 -10.89 -7.51
C LEU A 267 9.85 -11.55 -8.03
N LEU A 268 8.73 -11.08 -7.49
CA LEU A 268 7.38 -11.34 -7.94
C LEU A 268 6.76 -10.04 -8.46
N ALA A 269 6.45 -9.96 -9.75
CA ALA A 269 5.65 -8.87 -10.32
C ALA A 269 4.19 -9.34 -10.43
N VAL A 270 3.29 -8.66 -9.72
CA VAL A 270 1.83 -8.81 -9.84
C VAL A 270 1.28 -7.52 -10.41
N TRP A 271 0.85 -7.51 -11.65
CA TRP A 271 0.67 -6.27 -12.41
C TRP A 271 -0.70 -6.16 -13.03
N GLY A 272 -1.39 -5.05 -12.79
CA GLY A 272 -2.59 -4.71 -13.52
C GLY A 272 -2.23 -4.43 -15.00
N LYS A 273 -2.55 -5.36 -15.89
CA LYS A 273 -2.14 -5.31 -17.32
C LYS A 273 -2.75 -4.13 -18.10
N ASN A 274 -3.85 -3.56 -17.56
CA ASN A 274 -4.59 -2.45 -18.16
C ASN A 274 -4.14 -1.08 -17.62
N ASP A 275 -3.08 -1.04 -16.81
CA ASP A 275 -2.52 0.20 -16.27
C ASP A 275 -1.97 1.08 -17.40
N ALA A 276 -2.47 2.32 -17.49
CA ALA A 276 -2.02 3.31 -18.46
C ALA A 276 -0.83 4.16 -17.93
N ILE A 277 -0.57 4.11 -16.61
CA ILE A 277 0.50 4.86 -15.94
C ILE A 277 1.81 4.08 -16.07
N PHE A 278 1.85 2.88 -15.51
CA PHE A 278 2.96 1.95 -15.66
C PHE A 278 2.51 0.74 -16.47
N VAL A 279 2.79 0.79 -17.76
CA VAL A 279 2.33 -0.23 -18.69
C VAL A 279 3.03 -1.58 -18.44
N LYS A 280 2.36 -2.69 -18.80
CA LYS A 280 2.81 -4.06 -18.52
C LYS A 280 4.22 -4.40 -19.00
N GLN A 281 4.73 -3.66 -19.99
CA GLN A 281 6.11 -3.80 -20.47
C GLN A 281 7.14 -3.56 -19.35
N GLY A 282 6.81 -2.73 -18.35
CA GLY A 282 7.64 -2.57 -17.15
C GLY A 282 7.74 -3.84 -16.31
N ALA A 283 6.64 -4.59 -16.17
CA ALA A 283 6.66 -5.89 -15.48
C ALA A 283 7.48 -6.94 -16.26
N GLU A 284 7.30 -7.01 -17.56
CA GLU A 284 8.00 -7.96 -18.44
C GLU A 284 9.52 -7.68 -18.48
N ALA A 285 9.92 -6.41 -18.37
CA ALA A 285 11.31 -5.97 -18.38
C ALA A 285 12.13 -6.49 -17.19
N PHE A 286 11.51 -6.80 -16.03
CA PHE A 286 12.22 -7.39 -14.89
C PHE A 286 12.97 -8.67 -15.25
N LYS A 287 12.44 -9.48 -16.18
CA LYS A 287 13.08 -10.72 -16.61
C LYS A 287 14.42 -10.52 -17.33
N ARG A 288 14.70 -9.31 -17.81
CA ARG A 288 15.97 -8.96 -18.45
C ARG A 288 17.15 -9.04 -17.45
N ASP A 289 16.90 -8.56 -16.22
CA ASP A 289 17.92 -8.46 -15.18
C ASP A 289 17.76 -9.55 -14.10
N LEU A 290 16.56 -10.08 -13.96
CA LEU A 290 16.19 -11.17 -13.05
C LEU A 290 15.49 -12.28 -13.85
N PRO A 291 16.21 -13.19 -14.53
CA PRO A 291 15.60 -14.24 -15.34
C PRO A 291 14.63 -15.16 -14.59
N ALA A 292 14.83 -15.31 -13.26
CA ALA A 292 13.97 -16.08 -12.38
C ALA A 292 12.78 -15.28 -11.82
N ALA A 293 12.56 -14.03 -12.25
CA ALA A 293 11.41 -13.23 -11.84
C ALA A 293 10.09 -13.88 -12.29
N GLU A 294 9.14 -13.94 -11.36
CA GLU A 294 7.77 -14.38 -11.64
C GLU A 294 6.92 -13.16 -12.02
N VAL A 295 6.20 -13.26 -13.14
CA VAL A 295 5.37 -12.16 -13.65
C VAL A 295 3.95 -12.66 -13.84
N HIS A 296 2.99 -12.06 -13.12
CA HIS A 296 1.57 -12.32 -13.18
C HIS A 296 0.84 -11.06 -13.64
N LEU A 297 0.20 -11.13 -14.81
CA LEU A 297 -0.58 -10.04 -15.38
C LEU A 297 -2.05 -10.23 -15.00
N LEU A 298 -2.56 -9.38 -14.11
CA LEU A 298 -3.93 -9.38 -13.63
C LEU A 298 -4.82 -8.55 -14.57
N ASP A 299 -6.09 -8.93 -14.69
CA ASP A 299 -7.07 -8.13 -15.44
C ASP A 299 -7.57 -6.96 -14.59
N ALA A 300 -6.68 -6.01 -14.35
CA ALA A 300 -6.87 -4.86 -13.48
C ALA A 300 -6.14 -3.63 -14.03
N GLY A 301 -6.52 -2.45 -13.54
CA GLY A 301 -5.83 -1.19 -13.75
C GLY A 301 -4.68 -0.97 -12.78
N HIS A 302 -4.35 0.32 -12.55
CA HIS A 302 -3.23 0.73 -11.72
C HIS A 302 -3.34 0.24 -10.27
N PHE A 303 -4.50 0.45 -9.62
CA PHE A 303 -4.75 0.00 -8.26
C PHE A 303 -5.24 -1.46 -8.21
N ALA A 304 -4.50 -2.39 -8.80
CA ALA A 304 -4.85 -3.81 -8.83
C ALA A 304 -5.12 -4.39 -7.41
N VAL A 305 -4.44 -3.89 -6.37
CA VAL A 305 -4.64 -4.32 -4.99
C VAL A 305 -6.06 -4.05 -4.46
N GLU A 306 -6.77 -3.06 -5.00
CA GLU A 306 -8.14 -2.76 -4.57
C GLU A 306 -9.13 -3.84 -5.00
N SER A 307 -8.99 -4.35 -6.23
CA SER A 307 -9.88 -5.36 -6.79
C SER A 307 -9.38 -6.80 -6.60
N HIS A 308 -8.07 -7.01 -6.46
CA HIS A 308 -7.43 -8.35 -6.45
C HIS A 308 -6.62 -8.62 -5.17
N ALA A 309 -6.90 -7.94 -4.04
CA ALA A 309 -6.11 -8.07 -2.81
C ALA A 309 -5.91 -9.52 -2.35
N LYS A 310 -6.96 -10.35 -2.44
CA LYS A 310 -6.90 -11.77 -2.02
C LYS A 310 -6.00 -12.59 -2.94
N GLU A 311 -6.10 -12.39 -4.26
CA GLU A 311 -5.27 -13.07 -5.24
C GLU A 311 -3.80 -12.66 -5.10
N ILE A 312 -3.53 -11.36 -5.03
CA ILE A 312 -2.18 -10.81 -4.81
C ILE A 312 -1.59 -11.36 -3.50
N GLY A 313 -2.36 -11.33 -2.41
CA GLY A 313 -1.91 -11.86 -1.13
C GLY A 313 -1.60 -13.35 -1.17
N GLY A 314 -2.41 -14.15 -1.88
CA GLY A 314 -2.16 -15.58 -2.09
C GLY A 314 -0.87 -15.83 -2.87
N LEU A 315 -0.67 -15.13 -3.99
CA LEU A 315 0.56 -15.21 -4.79
C LEU A 315 1.80 -14.82 -3.98
N MET A 316 1.69 -13.78 -3.12
CA MET A 316 2.78 -13.36 -2.24
C MET A 316 3.16 -14.44 -1.23
N VAL A 317 2.16 -14.99 -0.51
CA VAL A 317 2.40 -16.05 0.50
C VAL A 317 3.03 -17.28 -0.14
N GLU A 318 2.52 -17.70 -1.29
CA GLU A 318 3.07 -18.83 -2.03
C GLU A 318 4.49 -18.57 -2.52
N PHE A 319 4.74 -17.40 -3.13
CA PHE A 319 6.06 -17.02 -3.64
C PHE A 319 7.10 -16.96 -2.52
N LEU A 320 6.83 -16.23 -1.46
CA LEU A 320 7.76 -16.05 -0.33
C LEU A 320 8.01 -17.39 0.38
N GLY A 321 6.96 -18.23 0.58
CA GLY A 321 7.10 -19.55 1.17
C GLY A 321 8.02 -20.48 0.34
N ARG A 322 7.93 -20.45 -1.03
CA ARG A 322 8.86 -21.17 -1.89
C ARG A 322 10.31 -20.67 -1.78
N LYS A 323 10.53 -19.43 -1.37
CA LYS A 323 11.87 -18.85 -1.15
C LYS A 323 12.40 -19.06 0.27
N GLY A 324 11.61 -19.69 1.14
CA GLY A 324 11.99 -19.94 2.54
C GLY A 324 11.93 -18.66 3.42
N ILE A 325 11.07 -17.73 3.05
CA ILE A 325 10.86 -16.43 3.73
C ILE A 325 9.52 -16.45 4.48
#